data_c017258dfa37445e739173a1f202cc83
#
_entry.id   c017258dfa37445e739173a1f202cc83
#
_cell.length_a   1.000
_cell.length_b   1.000
_cell.length_c   1.000
_cell.angle_alpha   90.00
_cell.angle_beta   90.00
_cell.angle_gamma   90.00
#
_symmetry.space_group_name_H-M   'P 1'
#
loop_
_entity.id
_entity.type
_entity.pdbx_description
1 polymer ?
#
loop_
_entity_poly.entity_id
_entity_poly.type
_entity_poly.pdbx_seq_one_letter_code
_entity_poly.pdbx_strand_id
1 'polypeptide(L)'
;MRLHITGFFALAAMAMAALPAGAQTNPFAGAWNITPEAPGSGVYWLEVKDDGGKPAVMFLNRGGSPVAAQDVKLSGNELSFIVGGTGQNRPTVTLHALGKTISGTVGTTKVTGERPPAWGACDANAKHTFGKPVVLFDGKSMDAWGVQVKDKPMMWSVADGAMTNESHGNNLISKEKFKDFRLDAEYKLSPKGNSGIYLRGRYEMQVLDDAGRTDDREHGHMSIYSAKAPLVNASKPAGEWQTVQITIVGNCVSATLNGQKIHDNSKITRITGGALDAKETEPGPIMIQGDHEVVWFRKVVVTPITGGGSGTKTQ
;
A
#
# COMPACT_ATOMS: atom_id res chain seq x y z
N MET A 1 -86.70 7.82 43.37
CA MET A 1 -85.94 6.85 42.52
C MET A 1 -84.67 7.56 42.09
N ARG A 2 -83.54 7.35 42.83
CA ARG A 2 -82.27 7.99 42.58
C ARG A 2 -81.30 6.96 41.95
N LEU A 3 -80.88 7.20 40.74
CA LEU A 3 -79.96 6.37 40.02
C LEU A 3 -78.50 6.84 40.34
N HIS A 4 -77.72 5.95 40.93
CA HIS A 4 -76.31 6.16 41.16
C HIS A 4 -75.53 5.62 39.96
N ILE A 5 -74.73 6.49 39.24
CA ILE A 5 -73.85 6.08 38.18
C ILE A 5 -72.43 6.13 38.80
N THR A 6 -71.82 4.97 38.97
CA THR A 6 -70.47 4.76 39.37
C THR A 6 -69.60 4.77 38.13
N GLY A 7 -68.78 5.83 37.96
CA GLY A 7 -67.76 5.90 36.88
C GLY A 7 -66.51 5.15 37.28
N PHE A 8 -66.10 4.15 36.44
CA PHE A 8 -64.76 3.51 36.49
C PHE A 8 -63.79 4.35 35.70
N PHE A 9 -62.77 4.90 36.37
CA PHE A 9 -61.60 5.46 35.72
C PHE A 9 -60.58 4.32 35.49
N ALA A 10 -60.37 3.93 34.23
CA ALA A 10 -59.31 3.04 33.86
C ALA A 10 -58.01 3.85 33.64
N LEU A 11 -57.04 3.64 34.50
CA LEU A 11 -55.69 4.21 34.33
C LEU A 11 -54.97 3.38 33.25
N ALA A 12 -54.78 3.95 32.05
CA ALA A 12 -53.92 3.38 31.02
C ALA A 12 -52.46 3.66 31.35
N ALA A 13 -51.72 2.66 31.80
CA ALA A 13 -50.29 2.71 31.94
C ALA A 13 -49.64 2.68 30.54
N MET A 14 -49.13 3.80 30.04
CA MET A 14 -48.27 3.85 28.85
C MET A 14 -46.94 3.21 29.20
N ALA A 15 -46.70 2.00 28.72
CA ALA A 15 -45.36 1.41 28.68
C ALA A 15 -44.51 2.18 27.68
N MET A 16 -43.57 2.99 28.13
CA MET A 16 -42.52 3.53 27.30
C MET A 16 -41.62 2.36 26.84
N ALA A 17 -41.81 1.92 25.61
CA ALA A 17 -40.83 1.03 24.96
C ALA A 17 -39.49 1.79 24.85
N ALA A 18 -38.49 1.34 25.58
CA ALA A 18 -37.14 1.81 25.40
C ALA A 18 -36.72 1.50 23.95
N LEU A 19 -36.47 2.53 23.16
CA LEU A 19 -35.82 2.39 21.85
C LEU A 19 -34.50 1.63 22.06
N PRO A 20 -34.17 0.62 21.21
CA PRO A 20 -32.89 -0.05 21.31
C PRO A 20 -31.82 1.01 21.18
N ALA A 21 -30.88 1.03 22.13
CA ALA A 21 -29.69 1.85 22.04
C ALA A 21 -29.05 1.59 20.66
N GLY A 22 -29.06 2.61 19.79
CA GLY A 22 -28.49 2.51 18.46
C GLY A 22 -27.08 1.93 18.58
N ALA A 23 -26.78 0.87 17.85
CA ALA A 23 -25.46 0.28 17.82
C ALA A 23 -24.45 1.41 17.57
N GLN A 24 -23.59 1.66 18.55
CA GLN A 24 -22.57 2.72 18.46
C GLN A 24 -21.70 2.38 17.25
N THR A 25 -21.77 3.20 16.20
CA THR A 25 -21.00 2.98 14.99
C THR A 25 -19.52 3.07 15.33
N ASN A 26 -18.75 2.02 15.01
CA ASN A 26 -17.31 2.00 15.24
C ASN A 26 -16.64 3.12 14.42
N PRO A 27 -16.08 4.18 15.04
CA PRO A 27 -15.54 5.32 14.31
C PRO A 27 -14.27 4.97 13.53
N PHE A 28 -13.62 3.83 13.84
CA PHE A 28 -12.44 3.35 13.16
C PHE A 28 -12.76 2.42 11.98
N ALA A 29 -13.99 1.95 11.81
CA ALA A 29 -14.35 0.97 10.78
C ALA A 29 -13.82 1.36 9.39
N GLY A 30 -13.23 0.39 8.66
CA GLY A 30 -12.59 0.57 7.36
C GLY A 30 -11.09 0.85 7.43
N ALA A 31 -10.51 1.31 6.31
CA ALA A 31 -9.07 1.50 6.16
C ALA A 31 -8.62 2.92 6.53
N TRP A 32 -7.34 3.02 6.93
CA TRP A 32 -6.66 4.27 7.29
C TRP A 32 -5.21 4.23 6.83
N ASN A 33 -4.75 5.31 6.21
CA ASN A 33 -3.33 5.58 6.02
C ASN A 33 -2.85 6.40 7.21
N ILE A 34 -1.77 5.96 7.86
CA ILE A 34 -1.28 6.57 9.09
C ILE A 34 0.14 7.10 8.87
N THR A 35 0.33 8.37 9.11
CA THR A 35 1.59 9.09 8.88
C THR A 35 2.23 9.47 10.21
N PRO A 36 3.52 9.11 10.45
CA PRO A 36 4.29 9.63 11.58
C PRO A 36 4.50 11.13 11.46
N GLU A 37 4.51 11.84 12.61
CA GLU A 37 4.89 13.26 12.63
C GLU A 37 6.36 13.49 12.23
N ALA A 38 7.23 12.50 12.52
CA ALA A 38 8.64 12.57 12.14
C ALA A 38 8.81 12.26 10.63
N PRO A 39 9.36 13.18 9.82
CA PRO A 39 9.56 12.98 8.39
C PRO A 39 10.47 11.79 8.09
N GLY A 40 10.22 11.10 6.97
CA GLY A 40 11.09 10.01 6.47
C GLY A 40 10.98 8.69 7.22
N SER A 41 10.05 8.57 8.16
CA SER A 41 9.87 7.34 8.97
C SER A 41 9.08 6.22 8.27
N GLY A 42 8.68 6.42 7.01
CA GLY A 42 7.71 5.55 6.33
C GLY A 42 6.29 5.75 6.88
N VAL A 43 5.36 4.94 6.43
CA VAL A 43 3.94 5.06 6.82
C VAL A 43 3.41 3.74 7.34
N TYR A 44 2.31 3.80 8.09
CA TYR A 44 1.55 2.66 8.55
C TYR A 44 0.23 2.57 7.80
N TRP A 45 -0.38 1.41 7.80
CA TRP A 45 -1.73 1.22 7.33
C TRP A 45 -2.53 0.41 8.35
N LEU A 46 -3.81 0.71 8.50
CA LEU A 46 -4.73 0.08 9.42
C LEU A 46 -6.01 -0.27 8.68
N GLU A 47 -6.56 -1.45 8.94
CA GLU A 47 -7.94 -1.79 8.59
C GLU A 47 -8.65 -2.32 9.83
N VAL A 48 -9.84 -1.78 10.11
CA VAL A 48 -10.70 -2.22 11.20
C VAL A 48 -12.01 -2.75 10.62
N LYS A 49 -12.30 -4.01 10.88
CA LYS A 49 -13.56 -4.68 10.52
C LYS A 49 -14.33 -5.01 11.78
N ASP A 50 -15.65 -5.10 11.67
CA ASP A 50 -16.50 -5.68 12.70
C ASP A 50 -16.57 -7.19 12.44
N ASP A 51 -16.15 -8.00 13.39
CA ASP A 51 -16.23 -9.45 13.38
C ASP A 51 -17.12 -9.92 14.53
N GLY A 52 -18.42 -10.07 14.23
CA GLY A 52 -19.42 -10.49 15.22
C GLY A 52 -19.56 -9.55 16.41
N GLY A 53 -19.45 -8.23 16.19
CA GLY A 53 -19.56 -7.19 17.23
C GLY A 53 -18.26 -6.92 17.98
N LYS A 54 -17.14 -7.50 17.51
CA LYS A 54 -15.79 -7.20 18.01
C LYS A 54 -14.92 -6.60 16.91
N PRO A 55 -14.07 -5.60 17.20
CA PRO A 55 -13.16 -5.06 16.20
C PRO A 55 -12.05 -6.06 15.88
N ALA A 56 -11.95 -6.46 14.60
CA ALA A 56 -10.81 -7.16 14.05
C ALA A 56 -9.91 -6.15 13.36
N VAL A 57 -8.62 -6.13 13.70
CA VAL A 57 -7.67 -5.13 13.26
C VAL A 57 -6.52 -5.79 12.50
N MET A 58 -6.28 -5.31 11.26
CA MET A 58 -5.06 -5.59 10.49
C MET A 58 -4.19 -4.34 10.49
N PHE A 59 -2.90 -4.51 10.75
CA PHE A 59 -1.96 -3.39 10.87
C PHE A 59 -0.67 -3.65 10.10
N LEU A 60 -0.28 -2.70 9.25
CA LEU A 60 1.01 -2.66 8.55
C LEU A 60 1.97 -1.75 9.33
N ASN A 61 3.01 -2.35 9.90
CA ASN A 61 4.03 -1.63 10.68
C ASN A 61 5.18 -1.15 9.78
N ARG A 62 4.91 -0.19 8.88
CA ARG A 62 5.85 0.43 7.93
C ARG A 62 6.42 -0.53 6.88
N GLY A 63 7.03 -1.62 7.25
CA GLY A 63 7.60 -2.62 6.34
C GLY A 63 6.89 -3.97 6.44
N GLY A 64 7.15 -4.86 5.50
CA GLY A 64 6.56 -6.19 5.46
C GLY A 64 5.06 -6.20 5.11
N SER A 65 4.35 -7.20 5.60
CA SER A 65 2.92 -7.42 5.36
C SER A 65 2.07 -6.94 6.53
N PRO A 66 0.80 -6.58 6.31
CA PRO A 66 -0.14 -6.38 7.41
C PRO A 66 -0.31 -7.64 8.24
N VAL A 67 -0.35 -7.49 9.55
CA VAL A 67 -0.55 -8.58 10.51
C VAL A 67 -1.78 -8.31 11.37
N ALA A 68 -2.46 -9.38 11.82
CA ALA A 68 -3.56 -9.27 12.75
C ALA A 68 -3.04 -8.71 14.08
N ALA A 69 -3.72 -7.68 14.59
CA ALA A 69 -3.42 -7.10 15.90
C ALA A 69 -3.86 -8.03 17.04
N GLN A 70 -3.23 -7.86 18.20
CA GLN A 70 -3.55 -8.59 19.42
C GLN A 70 -4.07 -7.62 20.49
N ASP A 71 -4.81 -8.14 21.46
CA ASP A 71 -5.35 -7.39 22.60
C ASP A 71 -6.12 -6.13 22.18
N VAL A 72 -6.94 -6.26 21.12
CA VAL A 72 -7.70 -5.14 20.55
C VAL A 72 -8.78 -4.69 21.53
N LYS A 73 -8.77 -3.40 21.87
CA LYS A 73 -9.74 -2.74 22.73
C LYS A 73 -10.30 -1.52 22.02
N LEU A 74 -11.63 -1.41 21.96
CA LEU A 74 -12.35 -0.25 21.45
C LEU A 74 -13.23 0.30 22.57
N SER A 75 -13.05 1.57 22.92
CA SER A 75 -13.84 2.25 23.95
C SER A 75 -14.21 3.65 23.43
N GLY A 76 -15.44 3.82 23.00
CA GLY A 76 -15.91 5.07 22.42
C GLY A 76 -15.09 5.46 21.18
N ASN A 77 -14.33 6.54 21.27
CA ASN A 77 -13.46 7.06 20.23
C ASN A 77 -11.98 6.70 20.41
N GLU A 78 -11.66 5.74 21.27
CA GLU A 78 -10.29 5.23 21.49
C GLU A 78 -10.20 3.78 21.02
N LEU A 79 -9.19 3.47 20.19
CA LEU A 79 -8.80 2.15 19.76
C LEU A 79 -7.37 1.89 20.22
N SER A 80 -7.17 0.79 20.97
CA SER A 80 -5.83 0.35 21.37
C SER A 80 -5.60 -1.12 21.05
N PHE A 81 -4.36 -1.46 20.70
CA PHE A 81 -3.96 -2.84 20.39
C PHE A 81 -2.43 -3.02 20.43
N ILE A 82 -2.00 -4.26 20.47
CA ILE A 82 -0.58 -4.61 20.30
C ILE A 82 -0.36 -5.06 18.84
N VAL A 83 0.69 -4.55 18.20
CA VAL A 83 1.05 -4.99 16.85
C VAL A 83 1.31 -6.49 16.84
N GLY A 84 0.67 -7.21 15.92
CA GLY A 84 0.81 -8.67 15.80
C GLY A 84 2.20 -9.10 15.32
N GLY A 85 2.38 -10.40 15.17
CA GLY A 85 3.63 -11.03 14.73
C GLY A 85 4.40 -11.70 15.86
N THR A 86 5.55 -12.28 15.55
CA THR A 86 6.38 -13.10 16.46
C THR A 86 7.61 -12.39 17.01
N GLY A 87 7.93 -11.17 16.51
CA GLY A 87 9.10 -10.40 16.94
C GLY A 87 8.97 -9.85 18.37
N GLN A 88 10.11 -9.57 19.01
CA GLN A 88 10.14 -8.99 20.37
C GLN A 88 9.71 -7.52 20.40
N ASN A 89 9.80 -6.81 19.28
CA ASN A 89 9.50 -5.40 19.21
C ASN A 89 8.06 -5.16 18.70
N ARG A 90 7.10 -5.35 19.61
CA ARG A 90 5.67 -5.24 19.32
C ARG A 90 5.09 -4.02 20.02
N PRO A 91 5.07 -2.84 19.36
CA PRO A 91 4.59 -1.63 19.99
C PRO A 91 3.09 -1.71 20.27
N THR A 92 2.68 -1.08 21.36
CA THR A 92 1.28 -0.75 21.59
C THR A 92 0.90 0.42 20.68
N VAL A 93 -0.26 0.31 20.05
CA VAL A 93 -0.87 1.38 19.27
C VAL A 93 -2.05 1.91 20.07
N THR A 94 -2.15 3.24 20.18
CA THR A 94 -3.31 3.93 20.76
C THR A 94 -3.74 5.05 19.84
N LEU A 95 -4.97 5.00 19.37
CA LEU A 95 -5.54 5.93 18.40
C LEU A 95 -6.84 6.52 18.91
N HIS A 96 -7.07 7.80 18.63
CA HIS A 96 -8.30 8.52 18.93
C HIS A 96 -8.95 8.98 17.63
N ALA A 97 -10.23 8.69 17.45
CA ALA A 97 -11.00 9.15 16.31
C ALA A 97 -11.46 10.60 16.50
N LEU A 98 -11.21 11.43 15.50
CA LEU A 98 -11.52 12.86 15.46
C LEU A 98 -12.31 13.19 14.17
N GLY A 99 -13.55 12.74 14.09
CA GLY A 99 -14.38 12.90 12.90
C GLY A 99 -13.85 12.09 11.72
N LYS A 100 -13.26 12.74 10.71
CA LYS A 100 -12.72 12.08 9.50
C LYS A 100 -11.25 11.70 9.62
N THR A 101 -10.59 12.02 10.73
CA THR A 101 -9.17 11.74 10.99
C THR A 101 -9.01 10.92 12.26
N ILE A 102 -7.84 10.33 12.42
CA ILE A 102 -7.40 9.70 13.66
C ILE A 102 -6.05 10.29 14.06
N SER A 103 -5.76 10.31 15.36
CA SER A 103 -4.45 10.70 15.89
C SER A 103 -4.07 9.81 17.06
N GLY A 104 -2.80 9.74 17.42
CA GLY A 104 -2.36 8.94 18.56
C GLY A 104 -0.90 8.57 18.48
N THR A 105 -0.57 7.33 18.92
CA THR A 105 0.81 6.84 18.96
C THR A 105 0.94 5.40 18.48
N VAL A 106 2.11 5.10 17.89
CA VAL A 106 2.60 3.75 17.64
C VAL A 106 3.89 3.61 18.46
N GLY A 107 3.82 2.90 19.59
CA GLY A 107 4.87 2.99 20.62
C GLY A 107 5.02 4.42 21.11
N THR A 108 6.20 5.01 20.94
CA THR A 108 6.50 6.41 21.27
C THR A 108 6.32 7.38 20.10
N THR A 109 6.07 6.87 18.89
CA THR A 109 5.95 7.69 17.69
C THR A 109 4.55 8.29 17.60
N LYS A 110 4.44 9.61 17.58
CA LYS A 110 3.17 10.32 17.33
C LYS A 110 2.75 10.16 15.87
N VAL A 111 1.47 9.97 15.65
CA VAL A 111 0.91 9.70 14.33
C VAL A 111 -0.41 10.43 14.11
N THR A 112 -0.70 10.70 12.83
CA THR A 112 -2.01 11.10 12.35
C THR A 112 -2.46 10.16 11.24
N GLY A 113 -3.76 9.98 11.06
CA GLY A 113 -4.28 9.11 10.00
C GLY A 113 -5.49 9.70 9.31
N GLU A 114 -5.56 9.40 8.01
CA GLU A 114 -6.63 9.79 7.12
C GLU A 114 -7.17 8.58 6.38
N ARG A 115 -8.38 8.69 5.85
CA ARG A 115 -8.93 7.65 4.98
C ARG A 115 -8.12 7.56 3.69
N PRO A 116 -7.87 6.34 3.15
CA PRO A 116 -7.38 6.23 1.78
C PRO A 116 -8.29 6.97 0.80
N PRO A 117 -7.77 7.45 -0.32
CA PRO A 117 -8.57 8.18 -1.29
C PRO A 117 -9.70 7.31 -1.87
N ALA A 118 -10.85 7.93 -2.11
CA ALA A 118 -11.90 7.32 -2.91
C ALA A 118 -11.48 7.35 -4.38
N TRP A 119 -10.93 6.23 -4.86
CA TRP A 119 -10.54 6.10 -6.26
C TRP A 119 -11.77 6.02 -7.17
N GLY A 120 -11.76 6.80 -8.26
CA GLY A 120 -12.73 6.68 -9.33
C GLY A 120 -12.55 5.40 -10.16
N ALA A 121 -13.29 5.28 -11.24
CA ALA A 121 -13.06 4.23 -12.22
C ALA A 121 -11.68 4.39 -12.85
N CYS A 122 -10.94 3.31 -13.01
CA CYS A 122 -9.63 3.28 -13.65
C CYS A 122 -9.53 2.07 -14.58
N ASP A 123 -8.78 2.24 -15.67
CA ASP A 123 -8.50 1.17 -16.61
C ASP A 123 -7.08 1.30 -17.15
N ALA A 124 -6.18 0.47 -16.63
CA ALA A 124 -4.79 0.41 -17.08
C ALA A 124 -4.62 -0.28 -18.45
N ASN A 125 -5.66 -0.92 -18.99
CA ASN A 125 -5.67 -1.53 -20.31
C ASN A 125 -6.25 -0.60 -21.40
N ALA A 126 -6.83 0.54 -21.02
CA ALA A 126 -7.41 1.46 -21.98
C ALA A 126 -6.37 1.97 -22.98
N LYS A 127 -6.85 2.47 -24.13
CA LYS A 127 -5.98 3.17 -25.09
C LYS A 127 -5.56 4.51 -24.49
N HIS A 128 -4.30 4.61 -24.10
CA HIS A 128 -3.73 5.81 -23.50
C HIS A 128 -3.00 6.67 -24.52
N THR A 129 -2.97 7.97 -24.26
CA THR A 129 -2.05 8.91 -24.92
C THR A 129 -0.80 9.01 -24.04
N PHE A 130 0.33 8.68 -24.63
CA PHE A 130 1.62 8.71 -23.94
C PHE A 130 2.37 10.01 -24.23
N GLY A 131 3.03 10.54 -23.21
CA GLY A 131 3.99 11.63 -23.31
C GLY A 131 5.37 11.15 -23.79
N LYS A 132 6.35 12.05 -23.69
CA LYS A 132 7.74 11.71 -24.00
C LYS A 132 8.30 10.73 -22.98
N PRO A 133 8.96 9.64 -23.40
CA PRO A 133 9.65 8.73 -22.47
C PRO A 133 10.74 9.44 -21.67
N VAL A 134 10.81 9.14 -20.39
CA VAL A 134 11.85 9.56 -19.45
C VAL A 134 12.74 8.37 -19.18
N VAL A 135 14.01 8.48 -19.58
CA VAL A 135 15.02 7.43 -19.36
C VAL A 135 15.60 7.63 -17.96
N LEU A 136 15.29 6.73 -17.04
CA LEU A 136 15.86 6.72 -15.70
C LEU A 136 17.20 5.96 -15.67
N PHE A 137 17.38 4.95 -16.53
CA PHE A 137 18.63 4.25 -16.73
C PHE A 137 18.68 3.58 -18.12
N ASP A 138 19.82 3.70 -18.80
CA ASP A 138 20.07 3.16 -20.15
C ASP A 138 21.40 2.40 -20.26
N GLY A 139 21.95 1.99 -19.13
CA GLY A 139 23.25 1.31 -19.06
C GLY A 139 24.44 2.24 -18.82
N LYS A 140 24.25 3.57 -18.63
CA LYS A 140 25.35 4.55 -18.59
C LYS A 140 25.41 5.35 -17.31
N SER A 141 24.36 6.11 -16.98
CA SER A 141 24.37 7.07 -15.89
C SER A 141 23.25 6.83 -14.89
N MET A 142 23.54 7.06 -13.62
CA MET A 142 22.57 7.08 -12.53
C MET A 142 22.11 8.50 -12.17
N ASP A 143 22.33 9.51 -13.02
CA ASP A 143 22.00 10.91 -12.74
C ASP A 143 20.52 11.16 -12.46
N ALA A 144 19.62 10.28 -12.95
CA ALA A 144 18.20 10.36 -12.68
C ALA A 144 17.81 9.90 -11.26
N TRP A 145 18.76 9.36 -10.49
CA TRP A 145 18.51 8.75 -9.19
C TRP A 145 19.07 9.57 -8.03
N GLY A 146 18.39 9.49 -6.90
CA GLY A 146 18.84 9.82 -5.56
C GLY A 146 18.66 8.61 -4.64
N VAL A 147 18.86 8.81 -3.34
CA VAL A 147 18.74 7.76 -2.32
C VAL A 147 17.63 8.07 -1.32
N GLN A 148 17.03 7.01 -0.76
CA GLN A 148 15.98 7.15 0.25
C GLN A 148 16.52 7.73 1.56
N VAL A 149 17.62 7.19 2.07
CA VAL A 149 18.23 7.61 3.33
C VAL A 149 19.46 8.46 3.04
N LYS A 150 19.32 9.78 3.18
CA LYS A 150 20.35 10.76 2.78
C LYS A 150 21.68 10.58 3.49
N ASP A 151 21.64 10.15 4.75
CA ASP A 151 22.84 10.00 5.59
C ASP A 151 23.51 8.62 5.44
N LYS A 152 22.98 7.76 4.56
CA LYS A 152 23.60 6.49 4.19
C LYS A 152 24.25 6.60 2.81
N PRO A 153 25.38 5.92 2.57
CA PRO A 153 25.99 5.88 1.24
C PRO A 153 25.03 5.25 0.23
N MET A 154 25.17 5.60 -1.03
CA MET A 154 24.31 5.09 -2.11
C MET A 154 24.45 3.58 -2.27
N MET A 155 25.69 3.07 -2.27
CA MET A 155 26.05 1.64 -2.46
C MET A 155 25.48 1.04 -3.76
N TRP A 156 25.39 1.86 -4.78
CA TRP A 156 25.05 1.47 -6.14
C TRP A 156 26.14 1.94 -7.09
N SER A 157 26.43 1.15 -8.09
CA SER A 157 27.40 1.44 -9.12
C SER A 157 26.92 1.01 -10.49
N VAL A 158 27.59 1.46 -11.55
CA VAL A 158 27.35 0.99 -12.92
C VAL A 158 28.52 0.10 -13.33
N ALA A 159 28.22 -1.14 -13.69
CA ALA A 159 29.18 -2.11 -14.22
C ALA A 159 28.56 -2.87 -15.38
N ASP A 160 29.29 -3.10 -16.44
CA ASP A 160 28.88 -3.90 -17.61
C ASP A 160 27.52 -3.47 -18.22
N GLY A 161 27.25 -2.16 -18.24
CA GLY A 161 26.01 -1.60 -18.76
C GLY A 161 24.78 -1.82 -17.87
N ALA A 162 24.97 -2.16 -16.61
CA ALA A 162 23.90 -2.32 -15.62
C ALA A 162 24.22 -1.54 -14.35
N MET A 163 23.20 -0.93 -13.72
CA MET A 163 23.30 -0.47 -12.34
C MET A 163 23.03 -1.63 -11.39
N THR A 164 23.82 -1.76 -10.35
CA THR A 164 23.76 -2.81 -9.36
C THR A 164 24.03 -2.27 -7.96
N ASN A 165 23.36 -2.82 -6.95
CA ASN A 165 23.63 -2.50 -5.55
C ASN A 165 24.64 -3.47 -4.93
N GLU A 166 25.27 -3.03 -3.87
CA GLU A 166 25.83 -3.93 -2.87
C GLU A 166 24.69 -4.42 -1.96
N SER A 167 24.77 -5.66 -1.49
CA SER A 167 23.77 -6.22 -0.57
C SER A 167 23.57 -5.30 0.65
N HIS A 168 22.31 -5.08 1.03
CA HIS A 168 21.90 -4.17 2.11
C HIS A 168 22.29 -2.69 1.88
N GLY A 169 22.35 -2.26 0.62
CA GLY A 169 22.59 -0.88 0.21
C GLY A 169 21.43 0.06 0.52
N ASN A 170 21.46 1.24 -0.09
CA ASN A 170 20.39 2.23 0.02
C ASN A 170 19.35 2.00 -1.09
N ASN A 171 18.09 2.32 -0.83
CA ASN A 171 17.07 2.31 -1.88
C ASN A 171 17.26 3.50 -2.82
N LEU A 172 17.15 3.26 -4.13
CA LEU A 172 17.15 4.32 -5.14
C LEU A 172 15.79 4.97 -5.26
N ILE A 173 15.77 6.29 -5.39
CA ILE A 173 14.57 7.08 -5.64
C ILE A 173 14.78 7.91 -6.89
N SER A 174 13.89 7.85 -7.89
CA SER A 174 13.95 8.73 -9.04
C SER A 174 13.77 10.19 -8.64
N LYS A 175 14.55 11.10 -9.23
CA LYS A 175 14.41 12.55 -9.00
C LYS A 175 13.10 13.08 -9.57
N GLU A 176 12.65 12.54 -10.69
CA GLU A 176 11.37 12.85 -11.29
C GLU A 176 10.24 12.01 -10.67
N LYS A 177 9.05 12.61 -10.57
CA LYS A 177 7.84 12.00 -10.01
C LYS A 177 6.79 11.81 -11.11
N PHE A 178 6.05 10.72 -11.02
CA PHE A 178 5.08 10.31 -12.03
C PHE A 178 3.72 10.01 -11.36
N LYS A 179 2.64 10.31 -12.07
CA LYS A 179 1.26 10.00 -11.60
C LYS A 179 0.74 8.74 -12.28
N ASP A 180 0.35 8.83 -13.52
CA ASP A 180 -0.08 7.71 -14.35
C ASP A 180 0.96 7.50 -15.43
N PHE A 181 1.41 6.27 -15.60
CA PHE A 181 2.55 5.99 -16.48
C PHE A 181 2.62 4.52 -16.90
N ARG A 182 3.43 4.26 -17.93
CA ARG A 182 3.99 2.95 -18.22
C ARG A 182 5.47 2.94 -17.85
N LEU A 183 5.87 1.92 -17.11
CA LEU A 183 7.26 1.62 -16.78
C LEU A 183 7.71 0.41 -17.57
N ASP A 184 8.83 0.51 -18.25
CA ASP A 184 9.54 -0.57 -18.94
C ASP A 184 10.89 -0.78 -18.24
N ALA A 185 11.14 -1.99 -17.73
CA ALA A 185 12.40 -2.30 -17.05
C ALA A 185 12.96 -3.66 -17.47
N GLU A 186 14.30 -3.74 -17.46
CA GLU A 186 15.03 -4.99 -17.63
C GLU A 186 15.98 -5.16 -16.45
N TYR A 187 15.83 -6.28 -15.73
CA TYR A 187 16.58 -6.57 -14.51
C TYR A 187 16.91 -8.06 -14.37
N LYS A 188 17.85 -8.38 -13.51
CA LYS A 188 18.13 -9.75 -13.06
C LYS A 188 18.45 -9.77 -11.58
N LEU A 189 18.31 -10.94 -10.96
CA LEU A 189 18.52 -11.17 -9.54
C LEU A 189 19.72 -12.09 -9.32
N SER A 190 20.38 -11.91 -8.18
CA SER A 190 21.26 -12.96 -7.62
C SER A 190 20.44 -14.16 -7.15
N PRO A 191 21.04 -15.34 -6.97
CA PRO A 191 20.39 -16.45 -6.29
C PRO A 191 19.85 -16.03 -4.91
N LYS A 192 18.60 -16.42 -4.60
CA LYS A 192 17.82 -15.98 -3.42
C LYS A 192 17.59 -14.46 -3.38
N GLY A 193 17.72 -13.80 -4.53
CA GLY A 193 17.58 -12.34 -4.61
C GLY A 193 16.20 -11.86 -4.20
N ASN A 194 16.19 -10.73 -3.49
CA ASN A 194 15.01 -10.01 -3.05
C ASN A 194 15.24 -8.52 -3.29
N SER A 195 14.29 -7.87 -3.93
CA SER A 195 14.25 -6.45 -4.24
C SER A 195 12.79 -6.04 -4.49
N GLY A 196 12.53 -4.81 -4.88
CA GLY A 196 11.19 -4.32 -5.22
C GLY A 196 11.25 -3.12 -6.16
N ILE A 197 10.26 -3.01 -7.04
CA ILE A 197 10.02 -1.80 -7.84
C ILE A 197 8.77 -1.13 -7.28
N TYR A 198 8.93 0.04 -6.68
CA TYR A 198 7.82 0.77 -6.09
C TYR A 198 7.26 1.79 -7.07
N LEU A 199 6.01 1.60 -7.44
CA LEU A 199 5.26 2.56 -8.25
C LEU A 199 4.86 3.74 -7.37
N ARG A 200 5.21 4.96 -7.80
CA ARG A 200 5.00 6.20 -7.04
C ARG A 200 5.64 6.19 -5.63
N GLY A 201 6.60 5.29 -5.38
CA GLY A 201 7.19 5.09 -4.05
C GLY A 201 6.23 4.55 -2.98
N ARG A 202 5.09 3.98 -3.37
CA ARG A 202 4.01 3.55 -2.44
C ARG A 202 3.55 2.13 -2.64
N TYR A 203 3.69 1.60 -3.85
CA TYR A 203 3.14 0.30 -4.23
C TYR A 203 4.24 -0.58 -4.78
N GLU A 204 4.62 -1.57 -4.02
CA GLU A 204 5.69 -2.50 -4.37
C GLU A 204 5.22 -3.55 -5.36
N MET A 205 5.91 -3.64 -6.48
CA MET A 205 5.94 -4.80 -7.34
C MET A 205 7.14 -5.64 -6.90
N GLN A 206 6.86 -6.77 -6.25
CA GLN A 206 7.89 -7.63 -5.64
C GLN A 206 8.87 -8.17 -6.69
N VAL A 207 10.16 -8.15 -6.38
CA VAL A 207 11.22 -8.71 -7.22
C VAL A 207 11.95 -9.79 -6.42
N LEU A 208 11.62 -11.07 -6.68
CA LEU A 208 12.03 -12.21 -5.87
C LEU A 208 12.55 -13.35 -6.74
N ASP A 209 13.59 -14.07 -6.30
CA ASP A 209 14.04 -15.33 -6.92
C ASP A 209 13.12 -16.47 -6.47
N ASP A 210 12.04 -16.68 -7.21
CA ASP A 210 11.05 -17.72 -6.95
C ASP A 210 10.54 -18.42 -8.21
N ALA A 211 11.37 -18.48 -9.26
CA ALA A 211 11.01 -19.11 -10.52
C ALA A 211 10.49 -20.55 -10.33
N GLY A 212 9.32 -20.83 -10.91
CA GLY A 212 8.64 -22.12 -10.77
C GLY A 212 7.85 -22.30 -9.46
N ARG A 213 7.92 -21.37 -8.51
CA ARG A 213 7.16 -21.42 -7.26
C ARG A 213 5.68 -21.11 -7.51
N THR A 214 4.78 -21.88 -6.88
CA THR A 214 3.33 -21.75 -7.05
C THR A 214 2.57 -21.42 -5.76
N ASP A 215 3.19 -21.59 -4.61
CA ASP A 215 2.68 -21.24 -3.29
C ASP A 215 3.00 -19.77 -2.93
N ASP A 216 2.34 -19.23 -1.92
CA ASP A 216 2.55 -17.87 -1.37
C ASP A 216 2.66 -16.76 -2.44
N ARG A 217 1.78 -16.81 -3.43
CA ARG A 217 1.85 -15.94 -4.61
C ARG A 217 1.66 -14.45 -4.30
N GLU A 218 1.06 -14.10 -3.17
CA GLU A 218 0.89 -12.70 -2.76
C GLU A 218 2.20 -12.05 -2.28
N HIS A 219 3.22 -12.86 -1.95
CA HIS A 219 4.57 -12.42 -1.63
C HIS A 219 5.58 -12.79 -2.72
N GLY A 220 5.13 -13.45 -3.79
CA GLY A 220 5.95 -13.91 -4.89
C GLY A 220 6.30 -12.81 -5.89
N HIS A 221 7.14 -13.19 -6.87
CA HIS A 221 7.65 -12.30 -7.90
C HIS A 221 6.53 -11.56 -8.64
N MET A 222 6.68 -10.25 -8.78
CA MET A 222 5.72 -9.33 -9.39
C MET A 222 4.31 -9.35 -8.77
N SER A 223 4.14 -9.81 -7.52
CA SER A 223 2.94 -9.48 -6.77
C SER A 223 2.89 -7.97 -6.50
N ILE A 224 1.70 -7.39 -6.39
CA ILE A 224 1.53 -6.15 -5.61
C ILE A 224 1.64 -6.61 -4.16
N TYR A 225 2.81 -6.39 -3.56
CA TYR A 225 3.28 -7.09 -2.36
C TYR A 225 2.24 -7.20 -1.26
N SER A 226 1.95 -8.45 -0.86
CA SER A 226 0.96 -8.86 0.13
C SER A 226 -0.47 -8.31 -0.07
N ALA A 227 -0.77 -7.74 -1.25
CA ALA A 227 -2.08 -7.16 -1.58
C ALA A 227 -2.76 -7.86 -2.76
N LYS A 228 -1.99 -8.30 -3.76
CA LYS A 228 -2.54 -8.97 -4.94
C LYS A 228 -1.51 -9.88 -5.61
N ALA A 229 -1.80 -11.17 -5.67
CA ALA A 229 -0.99 -12.12 -6.42
C ALA A 229 -1.02 -11.84 -7.93
N PRO A 230 0.06 -12.12 -8.68
CA PRO A 230 0.03 -12.14 -10.14
C PRO A 230 -0.85 -13.29 -10.66
N LEU A 231 -1.33 -13.17 -11.88
CA LEU A 231 -2.13 -14.21 -12.55
C LEU A 231 -1.32 -15.51 -12.73
N VAL A 232 -0.03 -15.37 -13.01
CA VAL A 232 0.92 -16.46 -13.19
C VAL A 232 2.31 -16.00 -12.73
N ASN A 233 3.12 -16.91 -12.20
CA ASN A 233 4.55 -16.66 -12.01
C ASN A 233 5.26 -16.89 -13.35
N ALA A 234 5.61 -15.80 -14.04
CA ALA A 234 6.30 -15.80 -15.33
C ALA A 234 7.79 -15.48 -15.18
N SER A 235 8.35 -15.58 -13.96
CA SER A 235 9.76 -15.30 -13.71
C SER A 235 10.66 -16.38 -14.29
N LYS A 236 11.86 -15.94 -14.69
CA LYS A 236 12.98 -16.83 -15.07
C LYS A 236 13.88 -17.04 -13.86
N PRO A 237 14.71 -18.10 -13.85
CA PRO A 237 15.68 -18.34 -12.79
C PRO A 237 16.62 -17.15 -12.52
N ALA A 238 17.15 -17.10 -11.30
CA ALA A 238 18.18 -16.13 -10.94
C ALA A 238 19.34 -16.12 -11.94
N GLY A 239 19.91 -14.95 -12.19
CA GLY A 239 20.96 -14.72 -13.19
C GLY A 239 20.43 -14.47 -14.61
N GLU A 240 19.19 -14.80 -14.92
CA GLU A 240 18.58 -14.50 -16.20
C GLU A 240 17.90 -13.11 -16.22
N TRP A 241 17.98 -12.42 -17.37
CA TRP A 241 17.34 -11.14 -17.55
C TRP A 241 15.83 -11.26 -17.68
N GLN A 242 15.12 -10.55 -16.82
CA GLN A 242 13.68 -10.37 -16.84
C GLN A 242 13.33 -9.09 -17.59
N THR A 243 12.23 -9.10 -18.33
CA THR A 243 11.67 -7.92 -18.98
C THR A 243 10.28 -7.69 -18.44
N VAL A 244 10.04 -6.54 -17.84
CA VAL A 244 8.73 -6.17 -17.29
C VAL A 244 8.23 -4.88 -17.91
N GLN A 245 6.93 -4.86 -18.22
CA GLN A 245 6.19 -3.65 -18.54
C GLN A 245 5.01 -3.52 -17.58
N ILE A 246 4.90 -2.37 -16.91
CA ILE A 246 3.86 -2.08 -15.92
C ILE A 246 3.16 -0.78 -16.30
N THR A 247 1.84 -0.81 -16.44
CA THR A 247 1.00 0.38 -16.61
C THR A 247 0.20 0.61 -15.34
N ILE A 248 0.30 1.80 -14.77
CA ILE A 248 -0.51 2.23 -13.62
C ILE A 248 -1.34 3.46 -13.98
N VAL A 249 -2.66 3.39 -13.73
CA VAL A 249 -3.63 4.48 -13.91
C VAL A 249 -4.54 4.53 -12.69
N GLY A 250 -4.57 5.67 -11.99
CA GLY A 250 -5.24 5.74 -10.70
C GLY A 250 -4.68 4.68 -9.75
N ASN A 251 -5.53 3.76 -9.28
CA ASN A 251 -5.12 2.60 -8.47
C ASN A 251 -5.22 1.25 -9.23
N CYS A 252 -5.23 1.28 -10.57
CA CYS A 252 -5.27 0.07 -11.39
C CYS A 252 -3.91 -0.21 -12.02
N VAL A 253 -3.50 -1.47 -12.01
CA VAL A 253 -2.25 -1.96 -12.60
C VAL A 253 -2.52 -3.04 -13.62
N SER A 254 -1.92 -2.89 -14.81
CA SER A 254 -1.76 -3.97 -15.79
C SER A 254 -0.27 -4.17 -16.04
N ALA A 255 0.16 -5.44 -16.10
CA ALA A 255 1.58 -5.73 -16.28
C ALA A 255 1.81 -7.02 -17.08
N THR A 256 2.94 -7.02 -17.80
CA THR A 256 3.49 -8.21 -18.46
C THR A 256 4.90 -8.45 -17.94
N LEU A 257 5.25 -9.71 -17.72
CA LEU A 257 6.60 -10.17 -17.37
C LEU A 257 7.02 -11.22 -18.41
N ASN A 258 8.18 -11.01 -19.04
CA ASN A 258 8.73 -11.92 -20.06
C ASN A 258 7.71 -12.28 -21.17
N GLY A 259 6.87 -11.30 -21.56
CA GLY A 259 5.82 -11.43 -22.57
C GLY A 259 4.52 -12.07 -22.09
N GLN A 260 4.42 -12.51 -20.83
CA GLN A 260 3.19 -13.05 -20.25
C GLN A 260 2.45 -11.98 -19.42
N LYS A 261 1.13 -11.89 -19.57
CA LYS A 261 0.28 -11.02 -18.74
C LYS A 261 0.23 -11.55 -17.31
N ILE A 262 0.66 -10.74 -16.35
CA ILE A 262 0.71 -11.09 -14.92
C ILE A 262 -0.27 -10.26 -14.08
N HIS A 263 -0.65 -9.08 -14.53
CA HIS A 263 -1.75 -8.28 -13.97
C HIS A 263 -2.65 -7.78 -15.10
N ASP A 264 -3.96 -7.84 -14.87
CA ASP A 264 -4.98 -7.40 -15.80
C ASP A 264 -5.95 -6.47 -15.07
N ASN A 265 -5.68 -5.17 -15.17
CA ASN A 265 -6.42 -4.11 -14.48
C ASN A 265 -6.63 -4.38 -12.98
N SER A 266 -5.60 -4.92 -12.32
CA SER A 266 -5.62 -5.27 -10.91
C SER A 266 -5.70 -4.02 -10.03
N LYS A 267 -6.68 -3.98 -9.11
CA LYS A 267 -6.82 -2.85 -8.18
C LYS A 267 -5.84 -2.94 -7.03
N ILE A 268 -5.13 -1.86 -6.79
CA ILE A 268 -4.38 -1.62 -5.57
C ILE A 268 -5.38 -1.16 -4.50
N THR A 269 -5.42 -1.85 -3.38
CA THR A 269 -6.39 -1.59 -2.30
C THR A 269 -5.79 -0.85 -1.11
N ARG A 270 -4.47 -0.76 -1.04
CA ARG A 270 -3.72 -0.10 0.04
C ARG A 270 -2.27 0.16 -0.36
N ILE A 271 -1.60 1.02 0.38
CA ILE A 271 -0.14 1.13 0.33
C ILE A 271 0.51 -0.20 0.75
N THR A 272 1.70 -0.49 0.21
CA THR A 272 2.48 -1.68 0.59
C THR A 272 3.54 -1.35 1.63
N GLY A 273 4.14 -2.36 2.24
CA GLY A 273 5.29 -2.17 3.13
C GLY A 273 6.41 -1.41 2.42
N GLY A 274 7.12 -0.55 3.15
CA GLY A 274 8.18 0.29 2.57
C GLY A 274 7.71 1.56 1.87
N ALA A 275 6.39 1.83 1.82
CA ALA A 275 5.86 3.04 1.22
C ALA A 275 6.47 4.32 1.83
N LEU A 276 6.86 5.27 0.97
CA LEU A 276 7.53 6.51 1.38
C LEU A 276 6.59 7.49 2.08
N ASP A 277 5.35 7.54 1.63
CA ASP A 277 4.31 8.43 2.14
C ASP A 277 2.91 7.87 1.83
N ALA A 278 1.86 8.52 2.37
CA ALA A 278 0.46 8.17 2.18
C ALA A 278 -0.27 9.04 1.13
N LYS A 279 0.43 9.82 0.34
CA LYS A 279 -0.13 10.78 -0.62
C LYS A 279 -0.51 10.11 -1.94
N GLU A 280 -1.39 9.12 -1.87
CA GLU A 280 -1.67 8.19 -2.96
C GLU A 280 -2.16 8.86 -4.26
N THR A 281 -2.81 10.03 -4.18
CA THR A 281 -3.32 10.77 -5.35
C THR A 281 -2.28 11.69 -6.00
N GLU A 282 -1.16 11.94 -5.33
CA GLU A 282 -0.08 12.79 -5.84
C GLU A 282 0.90 11.99 -6.71
N PRO A 283 1.61 12.65 -7.66
CA PRO A 283 2.76 12.05 -8.31
C PRO A 283 3.81 11.60 -7.29
N GLY A 284 4.43 10.45 -7.52
CA GLY A 284 5.49 9.93 -6.67
C GLY A 284 6.66 9.37 -7.49
N PRO A 285 7.82 9.13 -6.87
CA PRO A 285 8.99 8.62 -7.56
C PRO A 285 8.85 7.13 -7.91
N ILE A 286 9.65 6.65 -8.84
CA ILE A 286 9.99 5.22 -8.89
C ILE A 286 11.04 4.99 -7.79
N MET A 287 10.82 3.96 -6.95
CA MET A 287 11.84 3.53 -6.01
C MET A 287 12.25 2.10 -6.35
N ILE A 288 13.55 1.82 -6.27
CA ILE A 288 14.10 0.47 -6.42
C ILE A 288 14.73 0.10 -5.08
N GLN A 289 14.32 -1.04 -4.56
CA GLN A 289 14.81 -1.55 -3.30
C GLN A 289 16.24 -2.07 -3.43
N GLY A 290 17.15 -1.57 -2.62
CA GLY A 290 18.55 -1.92 -2.60
C GLY A 290 19.03 -2.40 -1.22
N ASP A 291 18.15 -2.36 -0.22
CA ASP A 291 18.47 -2.73 1.17
C ASP A 291 18.33 -4.24 1.46
N HIS A 292 18.21 -5.04 0.42
CA HIS A 292 18.19 -6.51 0.45
C HIS A 292 19.35 -7.09 -0.36
N GLU A 293 19.10 -8.15 -1.14
CA GLU A 293 20.11 -8.82 -1.93
C GLU A 293 20.48 -8.05 -3.22
N VAL A 294 21.46 -8.58 -3.95
CA VAL A 294 21.99 -7.94 -5.15
C VAL A 294 21.03 -8.09 -6.33
N VAL A 295 20.76 -6.97 -6.98
CA VAL A 295 19.96 -6.87 -8.21
C VAL A 295 20.68 -6.03 -9.26
N TRP A 296 20.44 -6.32 -10.53
CA TRP A 296 20.97 -5.54 -11.65
C TRP A 296 19.83 -5.03 -12.51
N PHE A 297 19.92 -3.76 -12.91
CA PHE A 297 19.03 -3.15 -13.90
C PHE A 297 19.86 -2.64 -15.07
N ARG A 298 19.54 -3.02 -16.29
CA ARG A 298 20.19 -2.49 -17.50
C ARG A 298 19.30 -1.50 -18.26
N LYS A 299 18.02 -1.40 -17.90
CA LYS A 299 17.06 -0.46 -18.48
C LYS A 299 15.98 -0.12 -17.48
N VAL A 300 15.68 1.16 -17.32
CA VAL A 300 14.48 1.66 -16.62
C VAL A 300 13.97 2.90 -17.37
N VAL A 301 12.79 2.80 -17.96
CA VAL A 301 12.18 3.89 -18.73
C VAL A 301 10.75 4.09 -18.25
N VAL A 302 10.36 5.32 -17.99
CA VAL A 302 8.99 5.68 -17.62
C VAL A 302 8.39 6.54 -18.73
N THR A 303 7.23 6.15 -19.24
CA THR A 303 6.48 6.92 -20.22
C THR A 303 5.20 7.44 -19.54
N PRO A 304 5.11 8.74 -19.23
CA PRO A 304 3.93 9.33 -18.62
C PRO A 304 2.68 9.16 -19.51
N ILE A 305 1.53 8.96 -18.87
CA ILE A 305 0.23 8.99 -19.53
C ILE A 305 -0.32 10.41 -19.41
N THR A 306 -0.61 11.05 -20.56
CA THR A 306 -1.05 12.44 -20.65
C THR A 306 -2.54 12.57 -20.99
N GLY A 307 -3.21 11.47 -21.38
CA GLY A 307 -4.64 11.43 -21.69
C GLY A 307 -5.10 10.03 -22.08
N GLY A 308 -6.41 9.81 -22.13
CA GLY A 308 -7.02 8.50 -22.39
C GLY A 308 -7.28 7.70 -21.12
N GLY A 309 -8.39 6.93 -21.06
CA GLY A 309 -8.80 6.15 -19.88
C GLY A 309 -9.35 7.04 -18.76
N SER A 310 -10.64 7.06 -18.58
CA SER A 310 -11.39 7.97 -17.68
C SER A 310 -10.76 8.09 -16.30
N GLY A 311 -9.97 9.14 -16.14
CA GLY A 311 -9.61 9.64 -14.83
C GLY A 311 -10.50 10.83 -14.53
N THR A 312 -10.76 11.11 -13.33
CA THR A 312 -11.31 12.30 -12.71
C THR A 312 -11.37 13.54 -13.62
N LYS A 313 -12.57 13.90 -14.07
CA LYS A 313 -12.86 15.30 -14.35
C LYS A 313 -12.77 16.03 -13.02
N THR A 314 -11.74 16.84 -12.84
CA THR A 314 -11.69 17.89 -11.82
C THR A 314 -12.84 18.85 -12.08
N GLN A 315 -13.84 18.88 -11.19
CA GLN A 315 -14.72 20.03 -10.99
C GLN A 315 -14.07 20.97 -10.00
#